data_7613f73ca2d088862d1b513815dad82f
#
_entry.id   7613f73ca2d088862d1b513815dad82f
#
_cell.length_a   1.000
_cell.length_b   1.000
_cell.length_c   1.000
_cell.angle_alpha   90.00
_cell.angle_beta   90.00
_cell.angle_gamma   90.00
#
_symmetry.space_group_name_H-M   'P 1'
#
loop_
_entity.id
_entity.type
_entity.pdbx_description
1 polymer ?
#
loop_
_entity_poly.entity_id
_entity_poly.type
_entity_poly.pdbx_seq_one_letter_code
_entity_poly.pdbx_strand_id
1 'polypeptide(L)'
;MSNATTSTTIRPEEAAHFGRLAAEWWDPKGSSAMLHRLNPVRLGFVRAAIDAHWGTDSRGIRPLAGKRALDVGCGAGLLCEPLARLGAQVTGVDAAQENIAAASAHAAGGGLAIDYRCGEIGALALTGFDLVTSLEVIEHVADKAAFIAALAVALAPGGLMILSTPNRTAQSKLLMVEAAERIGLVPRGTHHWDDFITPEELRELLAGAGMAMGELRGIGFSPMKGLHLSDDLALNYIVTAQRA
;
A
#
# COMPACT_ATOMS: atom_id res chain seq x y z
N MET A 1 17.32 -24.43 21.27
CA MET A 1 17.31 -23.43 20.17
C MET A 1 16.15 -23.81 19.26
N SER A 2 14.99 -23.20 19.47
CA SER A 2 13.80 -23.46 18.65
C SER A 2 13.97 -22.72 17.33
N ASN A 3 14.09 -23.46 16.22
CA ASN A 3 13.96 -22.90 14.88
C ASN A 3 12.50 -22.39 14.76
N ALA A 4 12.28 -21.10 14.98
CA ALA A 4 11.08 -20.44 14.51
C ALA A 4 11.12 -20.52 12.98
N THR A 5 10.39 -21.44 12.40
CA THR A 5 10.05 -21.41 10.97
C THR A 5 9.28 -20.10 10.76
N THR A 6 9.93 -19.11 10.22
CA THR A 6 9.26 -17.90 9.72
C THR A 6 8.25 -18.38 8.68
N SER A 7 6.95 -18.38 9.03
CA SER A 7 5.91 -18.65 8.05
C SER A 7 5.97 -17.53 7.01
N THR A 8 6.06 -17.91 5.73
CA THR A 8 6.05 -16.91 4.66
C THR A 8 4.66 -16.25 4.61
N THR A 9 4.61 -14.92 4.58
CA THR A 9 3.37 -14.16 4.38
C THR A 9 3.04 -14.03 2.90
N ILE A 10 4.00 -14.32 2.01
CA ILE A 10 3.82 -14.23 0.55
C ILE A 10 3.06 -15.44 0.03
N ARG A 11 2.10 -15.20 -0.87
CA ARG A 11 1.50 -16.21 -1.73
C ARG A 11 2.25 -16.21 -3.06
N PRO A 12 2.98 -17.28 -3.42
CA PRO A 12 3.82 -17.30 -4.64
C PRO A 12 3.03 -17.06 -5.94
N GLU A 13 1.79 -17.54 -6.00
CA GLU A 13 0.88 -17.33 -7.12
C GLU A 13 0.50 -15.86 -7.32
N GLU A 14 0.29 -15.11 -6.23
CA GLU A 14 0.02 -13.68 -6.26
C GLU A 14 1.24 -12.89 -6.74
N ALA A 15 2.43 -13.18 -6.19
CA ALA A 15 3.67 -12.58 -6.65
C ALA A 15 3.91 -12.81 -8.14
N ALA A 16 3.68 -14.05 -8.63
CA ALA A 16 3.80 -14.38 -10.04
C ALA A 16 2.72 -13.69 -10.91
N HIS A 17 1.49 -13.50 -10.38
CA HIS A 17 0.44 -12.78 -11.08
C HIS A 17 0.82 -11.33 -11.32
N PHE A 18 1.19 -10.60 -10.26
CA PHE A 18 1.58 -9.19 -10.35
C PHE A 18 2.89 -8.99 -11.12
N GLY A 19 3.84 -9.93 -11.03
CA GLY A 19 5.08 -9.89 -11.80
C GLY A 19 4.83 -9.89 -13.32
N ARG A 20 3.83 -10.66 -13.80
CA ARG A 20 3.45 -10.66 -15.23
C ARG A 20 2.91 -9.32 -15.73
N LEU A 21 2.39 -8.48 -14.85
CA LEU A 21 1.86 -7.16 -15.18
C LEU A 21 2.92 -6.06 -15.12
N ALA A 22 4.15 -6.38 -14.69
CA ALA A 22 5.21 -5.40 -14.41
C ALA A 22 5.50 -4.42 -15.55
N ALA A 23 5.47 -4.89 -16.80
CA ALA A 23 5.73 -4.06 -17.98
C ALA A 23 4.67 -2.98 -18.24
N GLU A 24 3.43 -3.18 -17.73
CA GLU A 24 2.30 -2.28 -17.99
C GLU A 24 1.99 -1.34 -16.82
N TRP A 25 2.69 -1.45 -15.69
CA TRP A 25 2.38 -0.67 -14.48
C TRP A 25 2.39 0.85 -14.72
N TRP A 26 3.26 1.34 -15.60
CA TRP A 26 3.38 2.76 -15.90
C TRP A 26 2.53 3.20 -17.10
N ASP A 27 1.83 2.29 -17.77
CA ASP A 27 0.85 2.64 -18.80
C ASP A 27 -0.49 3.04 -18.15
N PRO A 28 -0.91 4.32 -18.21
CA PRO A 28 -2.18 4.76 -17.61
C PRO A 28 -3.42 4.20 -18.32
N LYS A 29 -3.23 3.49 -19.44
CA LYS A 29 -4.29 2.81 -20.21
C LYS A 29 -4.16 1.30 -20.17
N GLY A 30 -3.10 0.77 -19.56
CA GLY A 30 -2.83 -0.66 -19.40
C GLY A 30 -3.65 -1.32 -18.28
N SER A 31 -3.23 -2.51 -17.89
CA SER A 31 -3.85 -3.31 -16.82
C SER A 31 -3.90 -2.58 -15.47
N SER A 32 -2.99 -1.61 -15.23
CA SER A 32 -2.91 -0.80 -14.02
C SER A 32 -3.65 0.55 -14.09
N ALA A 33 -4.48 0.76 -15.11
CA ALA A 33 -5.20 2.03 -15.33
C ALA A 33 -6.02 2.47 -14.11
N MET A 34 -6.60 1.53 -13.35
CA MET A 34 -7.36 1.85 -12.13
C MET A 34 -6.45 2.39 -11.03
N LEU A 35 -5.24 1.87 -10.86
CA LEU A 35 -4.26 2.38 -9.89
C LEU A 35 -3.87 3.83 -10.22
N HIS A 36 -3.66 4.16 -11.49
CA HIS A 36 -3.39 5.53 -11.92
C HIS A 36 -4.52 6.50 -11.58
N ARG A 37 -5.78 6.05 -11.61
CA ARG A 37 -6.95 6.85 -11.22
C ARG A 37 -7.10 6.98 -9.71
N LEU A 38 -6.74 5.95 -8.94
CA LEU A 38 -6.80 5.92 -7.48
C LEU A 38 -5.66 6.73 -6.83
N ASN A 39 -4.46 6.70 -7.42
CA ASN A 39 -3.28 7.29 -6.84
C ASN A 39 -3.41 8.78 -6.47
N PRO A 40 -4.02 9.67 -7.27
CA PRO A 40 -4.20 11.06 -6.85
C PRO A 40 -4.99 11.21 -5.55
N VAL A 41 -6.04 10.38 -5.34
CA VAL A 41 -6.86 10.38 -4.13
C VAL A 41 -6.05 9.85 -2.94
N ARG A 42 -5.33 8.75 -3.11
CA ARG A 42 -4.46 8.14 -2.09
C ARG A 42 -3.32 9.09 -1.69
N LEU A 43 -2.65 9.69 -2.68
CA LEU A 43 -1.59 10.67 -2.44
C LEU A 43 -2.10 11.92 -1.71
N GLY A 44 -3.33 12.36 -1.99
CA GLY A 44 -3.99 13.43 -1.24
C GLY A 44 -4.15 13.08 0.25
N PHE A 45 -4.63 11.86 0.55
CA PHE A 45 -4.74 11.37 1.92
C PHE A 45 -3.36 11.23 2.58
N VAL A 46 -2.40 10.58 1.90
CA VAL A 46 -1.02 10.39 2.40
C VAL A 46 -0.40 11.74 2.74
N ARG A 47 -0.54 12.74 1.85
CA ARG A 47 -0.02 14.08 2.08
C ARG A 47 -0.68 14.74 3.29
N ALA A 48 -2.00 14.70 3.41
CA ALA A 48 -2.72 15.28 4.54
C ALA A 48 -2.33 14.61 5.86
N ALA A 49 -2.19 13.28 5.87
CA ALA A 49 -1.75 12.51 7.03
C ALA A 49 -0.31 12.87 7.45
N ILE A 50 0.61 13.05 6.50
CA ILE A 50 1.98 13.52 6.73
C ILE A 50 1.98 14.91 7.38
N ASP A 51 1.23 15.85 6.81
CA ASP A 51 1.16 17.21 7.31
C ASP A 51 0.58 17.26 8.72
N ALA A 52 -0.49 16.50 8.97
CA ALA A 52 -1.13 16.42 10.29
C ALA A 52 -0.20 15.78 11.34
N HIS A 53 0.51 14.70 10.98
CA HIS A 53 1.34 13.94 11.91
C HIS A 53 2.60 14.71 12.35
N TRP A 54 3.28 15.38 11.41
CA TRP A 54 4.51 16.13 11.71
C TRP A 54 4.33 17.64 11.79
N GLY A 55 3.11 18.16 11.66
CA GLY A 55 2.84 19.60 11.71
C GLY A 55 3.52 20.37 10.56
N THR A 56 3.62 19.76 9.38
CA THR A 56 4.28 20.39 8.23
C THR A 56 3.32 21.34 7.50
N ASP A 57 3.88 22.39 6.84
CA ASP A 57 3.08 23.32 6.04
C ASP A 57 2.58 22.59 4.78
N SER A 58 1.26 22.58 4.57
CA SER A 58 0.62 21.98 3.40
C SER A 58 1.11 22.56 2.05
N ARG A 59 1.67 23.77 2.04
CA ARG A 59 2.32 24.38 0.88
C ARG A 59 3.77 23.98 0.70
N GLY A 60 4.38 23.33 1.70
CA GLY A 60 5.74 22.84 1.63
C GLY A 60 5.88 21.73 0.58
N ILE A 61 6.86 21.84 -0.31
CA ILE A 61 7.06 20.85 -1.39
C ILE A 61 7.85 19.62 -0.95
N ARG A 62 8.51 19.65 0.21
CA ARG A 62 9.34 18.55 0.74
C ARG A 62 9.04 18.26 2.22
N PRO A 63 7.80 17.89 2.58
CA PRO A 63 7.41 17.63 3.98
C PRO A 63 8.13 16.42 4.60
N LEU A 64 8.70 15.53 3.78
CA LEU A 64 9.44 14.34 4.20
C LEU A 64 10.98 14.54 4.14
N ALA A 65 11.47 15.78 4.03
CA ALA A 65 12.91 16.01 4.05
C ALA A 65 13.56 15.48 5.36
N GLY A 66 14.59 14.64 5.20
CA GLY A 66 15.29 13.99 6.33
C GLY A 66 14.57 12.76 6.90
N LYS A 67 13.42 12.38 6.36
CA LYS A 67 12.66 11.20 6.80
C LYS A 67 12.92 9.99 5.93
N ARG A 68 12.83 8.81 6.54
CA ARG A 68 12.91 7.51 5.87
C ARG A 68 11.50 6.97 5.65
N ALA A 69 11.19 6.61 4.41
CA ALA A 69 9.90 5.99 4.06
C ALA A 69 10.11 4.57 3.51
N LEU A 70 9.25 3.66 3.92
CA LEU A 70 9.15 2.30 3.43
C LEU A 70 7.80 2.09 2.77
N ASP A 71 7.79 1.58 1.54
CA ASP A 71 6.59 1.17 0.83
C ASP A 71 6.62 -0.34 0.59
N VAL A 72 5.70 -1.09 1.21
CA VAL A 72 5.66 -2.55 1.17
C VAL A 72 4.54 -3.02 0.23
N GLY A 73 4.88 -3.86 -0.73
CA GLY A 73 4.07 -4.15 -1.90
C GLY A 73 4.12 -2.99 -2.89
N CYS A 74 5.31 -2.44 -3.10
CA CYS A 74 5.48 -1.20 -3.86
C CYS A 74 5.18 -1.35 -5.37
N GLY A 75 5.00 -2.58 -5.87
CA GLY A 75 4.83 -2.83 -7.30
C GLY A 75 5.96 -2.20 -8.11
N ALA A 76 5.60 -1.52 -9.19
CA ALA A 76 6.58 -0.79 -10.01
C ALA A 76 6.88 0.64 -9.49
N GLY A 77 6.62 0.94 -8.23
CA GLY A 77 7.07 2.19 -7.58
C GLY A 77 6.14 3.39 -7.73
N LEU A 78 4.85 3.18 -8.07
CA LEU A 78 3.86 4.25 -8.26
C LEU A 78 3.65 5.15 -7.04
N LEU A 79 3.90 4.65 -5.81
CA LEU A 79 3.88 5.44 -4.59
C LEU A 79 5.29 5.87 -4.17
N CYS A 80 6.30 5.01 -4.35
CA CYS A 80 7.68 5.31 -3.98
C CYS A 80 8.20 6.61 -4.60
N GLU A 81 7.95 6.83 -5.88
CA GLU A 81 8.43 8.04 -6.56
C GLU A 81 7.82 9.34 -6.03
N PRO A 82 6.49 9.46 -5.84
CA PRO A 82 5.91 10.60 -5.14
C PRO A 82 6.49 10.83 -3.75
N LEU A 83 6.70 9.78 -2.94
CA LEU A 83 7.32 9.92 -1.62
C LEU A 83 8.77 10.46 -1.71
N ALA A 84 9.54 9.99 -2.69
CA ALA A 84 10.89 10.52 -2.93
C ALA A 84 10.87 12.00 -3.36
N ARG A 85 9.90 12.40 -4.22
CA ARG A 85 9.70 13.80 -4.61
C ARG A 85 9.26 14.68 -3.43
N LEU A 86 8.52 14.13 -2.47
CA LEU A 86 8.20 14.79 -1.19
C LEU A 86 9.40 14.89 -0.24
N GLY A 87 10.56 14.35 -0.62
CA GLY A 87 11.83 14.51 0.09
C GLY A 87 12.28 13.34 0.95
N ALA A 88 11.53 12.23 0.96
CA ALA A 88 11.91 11.05 1.74
C ALA A 88 13.12 10.31 1.15
N GLN A 89 13.88 9.64 2.02
CA GLN A 89 14.74 8.53 1.64
C GLN A 89 13.86 7.27 1.57
N VAL A 90 13.56 6.81 0.36
CA VAL A 90 12.58 5.76 0.12
C VAL A 90 13.23 4.41 -0.07
N THR A 91 12.70 3.39 0.62
CA THR A 91 12.90 1.98 0.34
C THR A 91 11.58 1.40 -0.15
N GLY A 92 11.56 0.74 -1.31
CA GLY A 92 10.42 0.01 -1.84
C GLY A 92 10.67 -1.49 -1.73
N VAL A 93 9.69 -2.26 -1.25
CA VAL A 93 9.75 -3.72 -1.13
C VAL A 93 8.61 -4.35 -1.90
N ASP A 94 8.91 -5.34 -2.72
CA ASP A 94 7.91 -6.15 -3.42
C ASP A 94 8.36 -7.61 -3.50
N ALA A 95 7.40 -8.54 -3.54
CA ALA A 95 7.68 -9.97 -3.64
C ALA A 95 8.12 -10.40 -5.05
N ALA A 96 7.69 -9.66 -6.09
CA ALA A 96 7.99 -9.97 -7.48
C ALA A 96 9.24 -9.23 -7.96
N GLN A 97 10.24 -9.99 -8.42
CA GLN A 97 11.50 -9.43 -8.94
C GLN A 97 11.26 -8.56 -10.20
N GLU A 98 10.26 -8.91 -11.00
CA GLU A 98 9.87 -8.18 -12.21
C GLU A 98 9.36 -6.77 -11.86
N ASN A 99 8.59 -6.64 -10.79
CA ASN A 99 8.10 -5.35 -10.28
C ASN A 99 9.29 -4.48 -9.83
N ILE A 100 10.22 -5.05 -9.08
CA ILE A 100 11.43 -4.36 -8.62
C ILE A 100 12.30 -3.90 -9.79
N ALA A 101 12.44 -4.72 -10.83
CA ALA A 101 13.17 -4.33 -12.04
C ALA A 101 12.50 -3.16 -12.76
N ALA A 102 11.17 -3.21 -12.94
CA ALA A 102 10.39 -2.13 -13.55
C ALA A 102 10.46 -0.83 -12.73
N ALA A 103 10.31 -0.92 -11.40
CA ALA A 103 10.42 0.21 -10.49
C ALA A 103 11.79 0.88 -10.55
N SER A 104 12.86 0.07 -10.51
CA SER A 104 14.24 0.56 -10.55
C SER A 104 14.54 1.28 -11.87
N ALA A 105 14.12 0.69 -13.00
CA ALA A 105 14.32 1.27 -14.31
C ALA A 105 13.60 2.61 -14.48
N HIS A 106 12.33 2.69 -14.01
CA HIS A 106 11.53 3.91 -14.11
C HIS A 106 12.07 5.03 -13.22
N ALA A 107 12.41 4.72 -11.96
CA ALA A 107 12.98 5.69 -11.03
C ALA A 107 14.33 6.25 -11.54
N ALA A 108 15.20 5.39 -12.07
CA ALA A 108 16.47 5.80 -12.66
C ALA A 108 16.26 6.73 -13.87
N GLY A 109 15.30 6.42 -14.75
CA GLY A 109 14.89 7.28 -15.87
C GLY A 109 14.35 8.63 -15.41
N GLY A 110 13.72 8.70 -14.24
CA GLY A 110 13.22 9.91 -13.57
C GLY A 110 14.28 10.65 -12.72
N GLY A 111 15.52 10.17 -12.64
CA GLY A 111 16.58 10.74 -11.81
C GLY A 111 16.34 10.63 -10.30
N LEU A 112 15.54 9.64 -9.86
CA LEU A 112 15.25 9.38 -8.47
C LEU A 112 16.15 8.28 -7.89
N ALA A 113 16.68 8.51 -6.70
CA ALA A 113 17.42 7.51 -5.93
C ALA A 113 16.47 6.84 -4.93
N ILE A 114 16.03 5.62 -5.25
CA ILE A 114 15.13 4.81 -4.41
C ILE A 114 15.77 3.43 -4.23
N ASP A 115 15.78 2.92 -3.00
CA ASP A 115 16.30 1.60 -2.66
C ASP A 115 15.20 0.54 -2.83
N TYR A 116 15.19 -0.15 -3.97
CA TYR A 116 14.22 -1.20 -4.25
C TYR A 116 14.77 -2.59 -3.87
N ARG A 117 13.98 -3.37 -3.12
CA ARG A 117 14.36 -4.70 -2.62
C ARG A 117 13.28 -5.73 -2.93
N CYS A 118 13.69 -6.83 -3.53
CA CYS A 118 12.81 -7.99 -3.70
C CYS A 118 12.83 -8.87 -2.45
N GLY A 119 11.65 -9.24 -1.95
CA GLY A 119 11.53 -10.18 -0.85
C GLY A 119 10.34 -9.89 0.07
N GLU A 120 10.28 -10.65 1.15
CA GLU A 120 9.29 -10.55 2.20
C GLU A 120 9.76 -9.58 3.30
N ILE A 121 8.87 -8.70 3.76
CA ILE A 121 9.21 -7.68 4.76
C ILE A 121 9.76 -8.29 6.05
N GLY A 122 9.19 -9.42 6.51
CA GLY A 122 9.66 -10.12 7.71
C GLY A 122 11.06 -10.67 7.58
N ALA A 123 11.44 -11.15 6.38
CA ALA A 123 12.76 -11.72 6.11
C ALA A 123 13.84 -10.64 5.90
N LEU A 124 13.45 -9.46 5.38
CA LEU A 124 14.38 -8.35 5.12
C LEU A 124 14.82 -7.61 6.39
N ALA A 125 14.17 -7.86 7.54
CA ALA A 125 14.49 -7.29 8.85
C ALA A 125 14.70 -5.75 8.83
N LEU A 126 13.89 -5.04 8.05
CA LEU A 126 13.95 -3.59 7.89
C LEU A 126 13.37 -2.90 9.13
N THR A 127 14.04 -1.83 9.60
CA THR A 127 13.61 -1.09 10.79
C THR A 127 13.93 0.41 10.68
N GLY A 128 13.29 1.21 11.54
CA GLY A 128 13.63 2.62 11.74
C GLY A 128 13.10 3.53 10.64
N PHE A 129 11.94 3.24 10.06
CA PHE A 129 11.27 4.09 9.09
C PHE A 129 10.29 5.04 9.77
N ASP A 130 10.36 6.32 9.41
CA ASP A 130 9.44 7.34 9.90
C ASP A 130 8.03 7.14 9.31
N LEU A 131 7.96 6.78 8.02
CA LEU A 131 6.73 6.47 7.31
C LEU A 131 6.78 5.03 6.79
N VAL A 132 5.72 4.25 7.06
CA VAL A 132 5.51 2.92 6.47
C VAL A 132 4.18 2.95 5.71
N THR A 133 4.20 2.62 4.42
CA THR A 133 3.01 2.52 3.58
C THR A 133 2.84 1.09 3.05
N SER A 134 1.60 0.63 2.95
CA SER A 134 1.25 -0.60 2.25
C SER A 134 -0.18 -0.48 1.72
N LEU A 135 -0.32 -0.29 0.41
CA LEU A 135 -1.60 0.01 -0.22
C LEU A 135 -2.03 -1.12 -1.15
N GLU A 136 -3.20 -1.72 -0.90
CA GLU A 136 -3.77 -2.86 -1.64
C GLU A 136 -2.84 -4.09 -1.63
N VAL A 137 -2.39 -4.49 -0.45
CA VAL A 137 -1.45 -5.62 -0.29
C VAL A 137 -1.96 -6.64 0.71
N ILE A 138 -2.52 -6.20 1.84
CA ILE A 138 -2.87 -7.10 2.95
C ILE A 138 -3.90 -8.18 2.55
N GLU A 139 -4.76 -7.92 1.57
CA GLU A 139 -5.68 -8.90 1.01
C GLU A 139 -4.98 -10.03 0.26
N HIS A 140 -3.76 -9.82 -0.21
CA HIS A 140 -2.97 -10.78 -0.99
C HIS A 140 -2.00 -11.61 -0.15
N VAL A 141 -1.86 -11.31 1.16
CA VAL A 141 -0.94 -12.05 2.03
C VAL A 141 -1.60 -13.26 2.69
N ALA A 142 -0.81 -14.30 2.93
CA ALA A 142 -1.29 -15.54 3.55
C ALA A 142 -1.53 -15.37 5.07
N ASP A 143 -0.63 -14.70 5.77
CA ASP A 143 -0.69 -14.44 7.21
C ASP A 143 -0.74 -12.92 7.47
N LYS A 144 -1.97 -12.40 7.61
CA LYS A 144 -2.22 -10.98 7.82
C LYS A 144 -1.65 -10.47 9.16
N ALA A 145 -1.69 -11.31 10.20
CA ALA A 145 -1.19 -10.93 11.53
C ALA A 145 0.35 -10.81 11.53
N ALA A 146 1.05 -11.78 10.95
CA ALA A 146 2.51 -11.73 10.79
C ALA A 146 2.92 -10.54 9.90
N PHE A 147 2.16 -10.25 8.85
CA PHE A 147 2.42 -9.11 7.96
C PHE A 147 2.31 -7.78 8.71
N ILE A 148 1.21 -7.54 9.43
CA ILE A 148 1.02 -6.30 10.23
C ILE A 148 2.11 -6.19 11.31
N ALA A 149 2.47 -7.29 11.98
CA ALA A 149 3.56 -7.29 12.96
C ALA A 149 4.90 -6.90 12.32
N ALA A 150 5.21 -7.38 11.12
CA ALA A 150 6.43 -7.01 10.39
C ALA A 150 6.44 -5.52 10.00
N LEU A 151 5.31 -4.97 9.55
CA LEU A 151 5.18 -3.53 9.30
C LEU A 151 5.37 -2.70 10.58
N ALA A 152 4.79 -3.16 11.70
CA ALA A 152 4.97 -2.49 13.00
C ALA A 152 6.42 -2.51 13.48
N VAL A 153 7.16 -3.61 13.25
CA VAL A 153 8.61 -3.70 13.55
C VAL A 153 9.41 -2.71 12.69
N ALA A 154 9.05 -2.55 11.42
CA ALA A 154 9.74 -1.62 10.53
C ALA A 154 9.56 -0.15 10.94
N LEU A 155 8.44 0.19 11.58
CA LEU A 155 8.10 1.55 11.96
C LEU A 155 8.95 2.04 13.15
N ALA A 156 9.55 3.21 13.01
CA ALA A 156 10.27 3.88 14.08
C ALA A 156 9.32 4.34 15.22
N PRO A 157 9.81 4.55 16.44
CA PRO A 157 9.05 5.25 17.47
C PRO A 157 8.60 6.62 16.98
N GLY A 158 7.32 6.95 17.15
CA GLY A 158 6.74 8.21 16.66
C GLY A 158 6.55 8.27 15.15
N GLY A 159 6.69 7.13 14.42
CA GLY A 159 6.43 7.03 12.99
C GLY A 159 4.95 6.91 12.66
N LEU A 160 4.63 7.13 11.40
CA LEU A 160 3.29 7.03 10.82
C LEU A 160 3.20 5.80 9.90
N MET A 161 2.15 4.99 10.06
CA MET A 161 1.80 3.92 9.13
C MET A 161 0.54 4.31 8.34
N ILE A 162 0.50 3.99 7.05
CA ILE A 162 -0.67 4.20 6.20
C ILE A 162 -0.96 2.92 5.43
N LEU A 163 -2.18 2.42 5.56
CA LEU A 163 -2.65 1.19 4.90
C LEU A 163 -3.89 1.47 4.08
N SER A 164 -4.08 0.75 2.97
CA SER A 164 -5.35 0.68 2.27
C SER A 164 -5.66 -0.74 1.81
N THR A 165 -6.96 -1.07 1.72
CA THR A 165 -7.42 -2.38 1.26
C THR A 165 -8.90 -2.31 0.89
N PRO A 166 -9.39 -3.20 0.02
CA PRO A 166 -10.82 -3.38 -0.20
C PRO A 166 -11.53 -3.82 1.09
N ASN A 167 -12.74 -3.29 1.31
CA ASN A 167 -13.59 -3.70 2.43
C ASN A 167 -14.40 -4.95 2.06
N ARG A 168 -14.53 -5.91 2.99
CA ARG A 168 -15.33 -7.12 2.80
C ARG A 168 -16.82 -6.85 2.97
N THR A 169 -17.44 -6.27 1.94
CA THR A 169 -18.89 -5.96 1.88
C THR A 169 -19.54 -6.65 0.69
N ALA A 170 -20.86 -6.77 0.71
CA ALA A 170 -21.61 -7.28 -0.44
C ALA A 170 -21.45 -6.34 -1.67
N GLN A 171 -21.32 -5.04 -1.44
CA GLN A 171 -21.16 -4.05 -2.49
C GLN A 171 -19.77 -4.17 -3.15
N SER A 172 -18.71 -4.36 -2.39
CA SER A 172 -17.36 -4.58 -2.93
C SER A 172 -17.30 -5.88 -3.72
N LYS A 173 -17.94 -6.96 -3.26
CA LYS A 173 -18.06 -8.21 -4.01
C LYS A 173 -18.66 -7.99 -5.38
N LEU A 174 -19.79 -7.30 -5.43
CA LEU A 174 -20.51 -7.05 -6.67
C LEU A 174 -19.73 -6.13 -7.62
N LEU A 175 -19.16 -5.04 -7.12
CA LEU A 175 -18.57 -4.00 -7.96
C LEU A 175 -17.10 -4.21 -8.24
N MET A 176 -16.30 -4.67 -7.28
CA MET A 176 -14.84 -4.81 -7.43
C MET A 176 -14.44 -6.18 -7.97
N VAL A 177 -15.18 -7.24 -7.67
CA VAL A 177 -14.88 -8.59 -8.15
C VAL A 177 -15.72 -8.91 -9.39
N GLU A 178 -17.06 -8.94 -9.25
CA GLU A 178 -17.90 -9.44 -10.34
C GLU A 178 -18.04 -8.49 -11.53
N ALA A 179 -18.29 -7.20 -11.28
CA ALA A 179 -18.50 -6.22 -12.34
C ALA A 179 -17.17 -5.77 -12.96
N ALA A 180 -16.15 -5.43 -12.16
CA ALA A 180 -14.88 -4.91 -12.66
C ALA A 180 -14.15 -5.95 -13.53
N GLU A 181 -14.15 -7.22 -13.13
CA GLU A 181 -13.57 -8.30 -13.93
C GLU A 181 -14.36 -8.58 -15.23
N ARG A 182 -15.71 -8.48 -15.19
CA ARG A 182 -16.54 -8.71 -16.38
C ARG A 182 -16.32 -7.68 -17.49
N ILE A 183 -16.11 -6.41 -17.09
CA ILE A 183 -15.92 -5.31 -18.05
C ILE A 183 -14.44 -5.02 -18.33
N GLY A 184 -13.52 -5.83 -17.79
CA GLY A 184 -12.08 -5.74 -18.05
C GLY A 184 -11.39 -4.52 -17.43
N LEU A 185 -11.97 -3.91 -16.38
CA LEU A 185 -11.34 -2.84 -15.63
C LEU A 185 -10.21 -3.34 -14.72
N VAL A 186 -10.27 -4.62 -14.35
CA VAL A 186 -9.27 -5.31 -13.54
C VAL A 186 -9.05 -6.69 -14.17
N PRO A 187 -7.82 -7.21 -14.24
CA PRO A 187 -7.55 -8.57 -14.71
C PRO A 187 -8.35 -9.60 -13.90
N ARG A 188 -8.83 -10.65 -14.56
CA ARG A 188 -9.58 -11.72 -13.91
C ARG A 188 -8.72 -12.44 -12.88
N GLY A 189 -9.31 -12.73 -11.71
CA GLY A 189 -8.62 -13.42 -10.61
C GLY A 189 -7.68 -12.53 -9.80
N THR A 190 -7.75 -11.19 -9.96
CA THR A 190 -6.98 -10.26 -9.15
C THR A 190 -7.49 -10.17 -7.70
N HIS A 191 -8.80 -10.37 -7.48
CA HIS A 191 -9.40 -10.22 -6.16
C HIS A 191 -10.20 -11.46 -5.77
N HIS A 192 -9.89 -11.99 -4.58
CA HIS A 192 -10.68 -12.98 -3.88
C HIS A 192 -11.44 -12.30 -2.74
N TRP A 193 -12.75 -12.15 -2.85
CA TRP A 193 -13.56 -11.42 -1.87
C TRP A 193 -13.39 -11.90 -0.42
N ASP A 194 -13.19 -13.22 -0.23
CA ASP A 194 -13.00 -13.83 1.09
C ASP A 194 -11.70 -13.36 1.76
N ASP A 195 -10.73 -12.85 1.00
CA ASP A 195 -9.47 -12.32 1.49
C ASP A 195 -9.55 -10.83 1.89
N PHE A 196 -10.62 -10.13 1.50
CA PHE A 196 -10.86 -8.75 1.92
C PHE A 196 -11.06 -8.69 3.43
N ILE A 197 -10.73 -7.56 4.05
CA ILE A 197 -10.84 -7.38 5.48
C ILE A 197 -11.69 -6.16 5.82
N THR A 198 -12.46 -6.25 6.92
CA THR A 198 -13.23 -5.12 7.40
C THR A 198 -12.35 -4.16 8.22
N PRO A 199 -12.75 -2.89 8.39
CA PRO A 199 -12.04 -1.97 9.27
C PRO A 199 -11.91 -2.47 10.72
N GLU A 200 -12.88 -3.24 11.21
CA GLU A 200 -12.86 -3.84 12.54
C GLU A 200 -11.79 -4.92 12.64
N GLU A 201 -11.71 -5.83 11.66
CA GLU A 201 -10.66 -6.85 11.59
C GLU A 201 -9.27 -6.24 11.48
N LEU A 202 -9.10 -5.18 10.65
CA LEU A 202 -7.82 -4.48 10.55
C LEU A 202 -7.44 -3.81 11.88
N ARG A 203 -8.42 -3.24 12.61
CA ARG A 203 -8.19 -2.65 13.93
C ARG A 203 -7.70 -3.69 14.93
N GLU A 204 -8.27 -4.89 14.91
CA GLU A 204 -7.84 -6.00 15.78
C GLU A 204 -6.42 -6.46 15.44
N LEU A 205 -6.08 -6.60 14.15
CA LEU A 205 -4.74 -6.95 13.69
C LEU A 205 -3.71 -5.89 14.12
N LEU A 206 -4.03 -4.61 13.95
CA LEU A 206 -3.18 -3.50 14.39
C LEU A 206 -2.99 -3.51 15.90
N ALA A 207 -4.07 -3.66 16.67
CA ALA A 207 -3.99 -3.73 18.14
C ALA A 207 -3.14 -4.91 18.62
N GLY A 208 -3.25 -6.08 17.97
CA GLY A 208 -2.40 -7.24 18.22
C GLY A 208 -0.91 -7.00 17.99
N ALA A 209 -0.57 -6.03 17.14
CA ALA A 209 0.81 -5.60 16.88
C ALA A 209 1.23 -4.35 17.69
N GLY A 210 0.43 -3.93 18.69
CA GLY A 210 0.72 -2.74 19.51
C GLY A 210 0.52 -1.42 18.78
N MET A 211 -0.36 -1.41 17.76
CA MET A 211 -0.67 -0.24 16.95
C MET A 211 -2.09 0.25 17.20
N ALA A 212 -2.29 1.56 17.22
CA ALA A 212 -3.59 2.22 17.29
C ALA A 212 -3.99 2.71 15.89
N MET A 213 -5.20 2.37 15.45
CA MET A 213 -5.80 2.88 14.22
C MET A 213 -6.21 4.34 14.44
N GLY A 214 -5.83 5.22 13.50
CA GLY A 214 -6.15 6.64 13.51
C GLY A 214 -7.26 7.01 12.54
N GLU A 215 -6.98 8.00 11.65
CA GLU A 215 -7.95 8.46 10.65
C GLU A 215 -8.30 7.33 9.68
N LEU A 216 -9.60 7.14 9.43
CA LEU A 216 -10.16 6.16 8.51
C LEU A 216 -11.07 6.87 7.50
N ARG A 217 -10.80 6.67 6.21
CA ARG A 217 -11.61 7.23 5.11
C ARG A 217 -11.88 6.19 4.05
N GLY A 218 -13.06 6.22 3.48
CA GLY A 218 -13.40 5.45 2.29
C GLY A 218 -12.88 6.13 1.01
N ILE A 219 -12.72 5.35 -0.04
CA ILE A 219 -12.50 5.84 -1.40
C ILE A 219 -13.74 5.51 -2.21
N GLY A 220 -14.55 6.52 -2.47
CA GLY A 220 -15.80 6.42 -3.20
C GLY A 220 -15.70 7.00 -4.61
N PHE A 221 -16.74 6.74 -5.39
CA PHE A 221 -16.92 7.31 -6.73
C PHE A 221 -18.26 8.03 -6.83
N SER A 222 -18.27 9.21 -7.42
CA SER A 222 -19.50 9.87 -7.83
C SER A 222 -19.34 10.50 -9.22
N PRO A 223 -20.44 10.62 -10.01
CA PRO A 223 -20.36 11.20 -11.35
C PRO A 223 -19.84 12.65 -11.37
N MET A 224 -20.09 13.40 -10.30
CA MET A 224 -19.68 14.82 -10.20
C MET A 224 -18.22 14.99 -9.73
N LYS A 225 -17.74 14.13 -8.83
CA LYS A 225 -16.41 14.28 -8.19
C LYS A 225 -15.39 13.27 -8.72
N GLY A 226 -15.83 12.27 -9.47
CA GLY A 226 -14.98 11.13 -9.79
C GLY A 226 -14.63 10.31 -8.54
N LEU A 227 -13.44 9.73 -8.49
CA LEU A 227 -12.90 9.10 -7.28
C LEU A 227 -12.54 10.17 -6.26
N HIS A 228 -12.93 9.97 -5.00
CA HIS A 228 -12.69 10.92 -3.91
C HIS A 228 -12.71 10.24 -2.54
N LEU A 229 -12.10 10.87 -1.54
CA LEU A 229 -12.23 10.45 -0.15
C LEU A 229 -13.66 10.72 0.34
N SER A 230 -14.21 9.79 1.12
CA SER A 230 -15.56 9.88 1.67
C SER A 230 -15.63 9.17 3.04
N ASP A 231 -16.76 9.30 3.71
CA ASP A 231 -17.06 8.53 4.93
C ASP A 231 -17.71 7.17 4.60
N ASP A 232 -18.06 6.93 3.33
CA ASP A 232 -18.58 5.66 2.85
C ASP A 232 -17.43 4.67 2.66
N LEU A 233 -17.42 3.62 3.48
CA LEU A 233 -16.41 2.55 3.50
C LEU A 233 -16.81 1.34 2.65
N ALA A 234 -17.89 1.41 1.88
CA ALA A 234 -18.49 0.23 1.26
C ALA A 234 -17.58 -0.50 0.24
N LEU A 235 -16.63 0.17 -0.39
CA LEU A 235 -15.77 -0.44 -1.41
C LEU A 235 -14.34 -0.66 -0.95
N ASN A 236 -13.67 0.41 -0.59
CA ASN A 236 -12.26 0.43 -0.24
C ASN A 236 -12.04 1.49 0.83
N TYR A 237 -11.03 1.32 1.65
CA TYR A 237 -10.67 2.31 2.66
C TYR A 237 -9.17 2.49 2.79
N ILE A 238 -8.79 3.66 3.28
CA ILE A 238 -7.43 4.03 3.62
C ILE A 238 -7.40 4.53 5.06
N VAL A 239 -6.36 4.17 5.80
CA VAL A 239 -6.28 4.40 7.24
C VAL A 239 -4.87 4.76 7.66
N THR A 240 -4.76 5.61 8.67
CA THR A 240 -3.51 5.84 9.40
C THR A 240 -3.42 4.92 10.61
N ALA A 241 -2.20 4.57 11.03
CA ALA A 241 -1.94 3.91 12.29
C ALA A 241 -0.61 4.39 12.89
N GLN A 242 -0.48 4.29 14.21
CA GLN A 242 0.73 4.64 14.94
C GLN A 242 0.86 3.73 16.17
N ARG A 243 2.02 3.69 16.80
CA ARG A 243 2.19 2.92 18.03
C ARG A 243 1.22 3.41 19.11
N ALA A 244 0.58 2.46 19.83
CA ALA A 244 -0.37 2.71 20.89
C ALA A 244 0.31 3.34 22.13
#